data_edb74168ae18b90fc38cfdc2ad91f314
#
_entry.id   edb74168ae18b90fc38cfdc2ad91f314
#
_cell.length_a   1.000
_cell.length_b   1.000
_cell.length_c   1.000
_cell.angle_alpha   90.00
_cell.angle_beta   90.00
_cell.angle_gamma   90.00
#
_symmetry.space_group_name_H-M   'P 1'
#
loop_
_entity.id
_entity.type
_entity.pdbx_description
1 polymer ?
#
loop_
_entity_poly.entity_id
_entity_poly.type
_entity_poly.pdbx_seq_one_letter_code
_entity_poly.pdbx_strand_id
1 'polypeptide(L)'
;MNATNILNRARAFVSYDTDENQLQSRDIDSALQQFCMDVGLVQQTDTISVVANQRDYLTNVVVPERVVLDGVEIKQVYDDDLPGYRHVFPRIYLNPTPMDSGNLVVSGWGIPSGASNAVVPANIELLLEDAVASLAAGKFLLRFRDNARAQMFLAEYHNIVRRVKPRPVVNRKVRSVPASIDMI
;
A
#
# COMPACT_ATOMS: atom_id res chain seq x y z
N MET A 1 -6.85 -4.56 11.37
CA MET A 1 -5.49 -4.27 11.90
C MET A 1 -5.61 -3.24 13.01
N ASN A 2 -4.93 -3.44 14.14
CA ASN A 2 -4.99 -2.52 15.28
C ASN A 2 -3.60 -1.97 15.58
N ALA A 3 -3.41 -0.66 15.40
CA ALA A 3 -2.14 0.02 15.63
C ALA A 3 -1.60 -0.17 17.05
N THR A 4 -2.49 -0.19 18.04
CA THR A 4 -2.12 -0.43 19.45
C THR A 4 -1.56 -1.84 19.65
N ASN A 5 -2.13 -2.85 19.01
CA ASN A 5 -1.63 -4.22 19.11
C ASN A 5 -0.24 -4.34 18.49
N ILE A 6 -0.03 -3.74 17.32
CA ILE A 6 1.28 -3.73 16.66
C ILE A 6 2.31 -3.04 17.53
N LEU A 7 1.98 -1.89 18.10
CA LEU A 7 2.87 -1.14 18.97
C LEU A 7 3.25 -1.95 20.22
N ASN A 8 2.28 -2.59 20.86
CA ASN A 8 2.53 -3.43 22.04
C ASN A 8 3.42 -4.64 21.71
N ARG A 9 3.20 -5.29 20.55
CA ARG A 9 4.06 -6.39 20.07
C ARG A 9 5.48 -5.90 19.79
N ALA A 10 5.63 -4.80 19.07
CA ALA A 10 6.94 -4.23 18.77
C ALA A 10 7.70 -3.84 20.05
N ARG A 11 7.01 -3.28 21.04
CA ARG A 11 7.59 -2.98 22.36
C ARG A 11 8.02 -4.25 23.11
N ALA A 12 7.20 -5.31 23.07
CA ALA A 12 7.56 -6.60 23.66
C ALA A 12 8.82 -7.21 23.02
N PHE A 13 9.01 -7.03 21.72
CA PHE A 13 10.23 -7.48 21.02
C PHE A 13 11.48 -6.73 21.46
N VAL A 14 11.34 -5.46 21.77
CA VAL A 14 12.47 -4.60 22.13
C VAL A 14 12.88 -4.77 23.59
N SER A 15 11.94 -5.03 24.53
CA SER A 15 12.18 -5.31 25.95
C SER A 15 13.19 -4.39 26.65
N TYR A 16 13.19 -3.11 26.38
CA TYR A 16 14.04 -2.18 27.09
C TYR A 16 13.25 -1.34 28.09
N ASP A 17 13.67 -1.40 29.33
CA ASP A 17 13.12 -0.73 30.51
C ASP A 17 13.49 0.76 30.62
N THR A 18 13.68 1.44 29.52
CA THR A 18 14.06 2.86 29.57
C THR A 18 12.93 3.73 29.02
N ASP A 19 12.32 4.49 29.91
CA ASP A 19 11.16 5.36 29.64
C ASP A 19 11.39 6.43 28.57
N GLU A 20 12.62 6.79 28.28
CA GLU A 20 12.94 7.87 27.35
C GLU A 20 13.03 7.46 25.87
N ASN A 21 13.18 6.17 25.59
CA ASN A 21 13.45 5.67 24.24
C ASN A 21 12.41 4.63 23.77
N GLN A 22 11.17 4.80 24.16
CA GLN A 22 10.12 3.86 23.75
C GLN A 22 9.79 3.99 22.27
N LEU A 23 9.57 2.84 21.65
CA LEU A 23 9.02 2.72 20.31
C LEU A 23 7.67 3.43 20.26
N GLN A 24 7.48 4.35 19.31
CA GLN A 24 6.32 5.24 19.20
C GLN A 24 5.44 4.88 18.01
N SER A 25 4.22 5.40 18.00
CA SER A 25 3.26 5.17 16.89
C SER A 25 3.83 5.56 15.53
N ARG A 26 4.63 6.64 15.45
CA ARG A 26 5.31 7.06 14.21
C ARG A 26 6.27 6.00 13.64
N ASP A 27 6.86 5.17 14.51
CA ASP A 27 7.77 4.09 14.08
C ASP A 27 6.93 2.97 13.43
N ILE A 28 5.74 2.71 13.96
CA ILE A 28 4.78 1.77 13.39
C ILE A 28 4.25 2.28 12.04
N ASP A 29 3.88 3.55 11.95
CA ASP A 29 3.40 4.15 10.69
C ASP A 29 4.48 4.08 9.60
N SER A 30 5.74 4.40 9.95
CA SER A 30 6.88 4.27 9.03
C SER A 30 7.13 2.83 8.60
N ALA A 31 7.00 1.87 9.52
CA ALA A 31 7.17 0.45 9.20
C ALA A 31 6.03 -0.07 8.32
N LEU A 32 4.80 0.37 8.58
CA LEU A 32 3.65 0.02 7.75
C LEU A 32 3.77 0.56 6.32
N GLN A 33 4.16 1.82 6.17
CA GLN A 33 4.40 2.41 4.85
C GLN A 33 5.46 1.62 4.07
N GLN A 34 6.57 1.28 4.72
CA GLN A 34 7.62 0.45 4.11
C GLN A 34 7.09 -0.93 3.70
N PHE A 35 6.32 -1.58 4.58
CA PHE A 35 5.71 -2.86 4.28
C PHE A 35 4.78 -2.78 3.06
N CYS A 36 3.95 -1.74 2.97
CA CYS A 36 3.06 -1.54 1.82
C CYS A 36 3.82 -1.32 0.51
N MET A 37 4.96 -0.60 0.56
CA MET A 37 5.85 -0.47 -0.60
C MET A 37 6.46 -1.81 -1.01
N ASP A 38 6.85 -2.62 -0.03
CA ASP A 38 7.53 -3.89 -0.29
C ASP A 38 6.56 -4.97 -0.83
N VAL A 39 5.33 -4.95 -0.39
CA VAL A 39 4.34 -6.00 -0.66
C VAL A 39 3.17 -5.54 -1.52
N GLY A 40 2.77 -4.26 -1.42
CA GLY A 40 1.67 -3.69 -2.20
C GLY A 40 0.29 -4.31 -1.94
N LEU A 41 0.06 -4.87 -0.73
CA LEU A 41 -1.12 -5.71 -0.43
C LEU A 41 -2.16 -5.07 0.47
N VAL A 42 -2.05 -3.81 0.81
CA VAL A 42 -3.03 -3.16 1.70
C VAL A 42 -4.12 -2.52 0.86
N GLN A 43 -5.34 -3.00 1.00
CA GLN A 43 -6.50 -2.31 0.45
C GLN A 43 -6.74 -1.00 1.20
N GLN A 44 -6.99 0.03 0.46
CA GLN A 44 -7.19 1.37 0.96
C GLN A 44 -8.29 2.07 0.18
N THR A 45 -8.95 3.00 0.86
CA THR A 45 -9.89 3.92 0.24
C THR A 45 -9.52 5.34 0.65
N ASP A 46 -9.22 6.17 -0.33
CA ASP A 46 -9.03 7.60 -0.13
C ASP A 46 -10.30 8.34 -0.53
N THR A 47 -10.73 9.27 0.32
CA THR A 47 -11.79 10.22 -0.01
C THR A 47 -11.17 11.60 -0.14
N ILE A 48 -11.24 12.16 -1.33
CA ILE A 48 -10.55 13.39 -1.71
C ILE A 48 -11.60 14.43 -2.07
N SER A 49 -11.52 15.61 -1.46
CA SER A 49 -12.39 16.72 -1.84
C SER A 49 -11.98 17.27 -3.19
N VAL A 50 -12.90 17.25 -4.13
CA VAL A 50 -12.72 17.79 -5.47
C VAL A 50 -13.00 19.29 -5.44
N VAL A 51 -12.10 20.07 -6.04
CA VAL A 51 -12.22 21.53 -6.17
C VAL A 51 -12.51 21.85 -7.63
N ALA A 52 -13.46 22.76 -7.86
CA ALA A 52 -13.81 23.20 -9.19
C ALA A 52 -12.56 23.74 -9.94
N ASN A 53 -12.45 23.42 -11.22
CA ASN A 53 -11.34 23.77 -12.10
C ASN A 53 -9.95 23.18 -11.71
N GLN A 54 -9.90 22.25 -10.77
CA GLN A 54 -8.69 21.48 -10.47
C GLN A 54 -8.76 20.14 -11.16
N ARG A 55 -7.69 19.75 -11.88
CA ARG A 55 -7.65 18.49 -12.65
C ARG A 55 -6.97 17.37 -11.90
N ASP A 56 -6.01 17.65 -11.03
CA ASP A 56 -5.15 16.65 -10.41
C ASP A 56 -5.27 16.61 -8.89
N TYR A 57 -5.26 15.41 -8.35
CA TYR A 57 -5.48 15.12 -6.92
C TYR A 57 -4.45 14.11 -6.44
N LEU A 58 -3.93 14.32 -5.22
CA LEU A 58 -3.03 13.37 -4.57
C LEU A 58 -3.81 12.19 -3.99
N THR A 59 -3.28 10.98 -4.18
CA THR A 59 -3.80 9.77 -3.57
C THR A 59 -2.68 8.88 -3.06
N ASN A 60 -2.95 8.13 -1.99
CA ASN A 60 -2.06 7.09 -1.48
C ASN A 60 -2.34 5.71 -2.14
N VAL A 61 -3.36 5.62 -2.98
CA VAL A 61 -3.67 4.40 -3.73
C VAL A 61 -2.70 4.26 -4.91
N VAL A 62 -1.88 3.21 -4.86
CA VAL A 62 -0.85 2.93 -5.89
C VAL A 62 -1.46 2.22 -7.10
N VAL A 63 -2.43 1.32 -6.87
CA VAL A 63 -3.14 0.59 -7.91
C VAL A 63 -4.64 0.78 -7.69
N PRO A 64 -5.28 1.76 -8.34
CA PRO A 64 -6.71 1.95 -8.25
C PRO A 64 -7.46 0.76 -8.87
N GLU A 65 -8.41 0.23 -8.12
CA GLU A 65 -9.36 -0.79 -8.62
C GLU A 65 -10.71 -0.16 -8.98
N ARG A 66 -11.09 0.86 -8.20
CA ARG A 66 -12.34 1.56 -8.37
C ARG A 66 -12.18 3.03 -8.05
N VAL A 67 -12.70 3.88 -8.94
CA VAL A 67 -12.71 5.34 -8.77
C VAL A 67 -14.12 5.84 -8.97
N VAL A 68 -14.64 6.59 -7.99
CA VAL A 68 -16.01 7.10 -7.96
C VAL A 68 -15.97 8.60 -7.76
N LEU A 69 -16.58 9.35 -8.65
CA LEU A 69 -16.77 10.80 -8.55
C LEU A 69 -18.26 11.09 -8.29
N ASP A 70 -18.56 11.70 -7.15
CA ASP A 70 -19.94 12.04 -6.72
C ASP A 70 -20.94 10.88 -6.85
N GLY A 71 -20.51 9.69 -6.45
CA GLY A 71 -21.33 8.47 -6.52
C GLY A 71 -21.34 7.77 -7.88
N VAL A 72 -20.74 8.35 -8.92
CA VAL A 72 -20.64 7.76 -10.26
C VAL A 72 -19.27 7.15 -10.46
N GLU A 73 -19.23 5.86 -10.81
CA GLU A 73 -17.97 5.19 -11.14
C GLU A 73 -17.42 5.68 -12.48
N ILE A 74 -16.16 6.10 -12.47
CA ILE A 74 -15.45 6.59 -13.66
C ILE A 74 -14.38 5.60 -14.10
N LYS A 75 -14.18 5.47 -15.41
CA LYS A 75 -13.22 4.51 -15.98
C LYS A 75 -11.82 5.08 -16.10
N GLN A 76 -10.83 4.19 -15.98
CA GLN A 76 -9.46 4.57 -16.30
C GLN A 76 -9.31 4.74 -17.82
N VAL A 77 -8.66 5.84 -18.19
CA VAL A 77 -8.38 6.17 -19.59
C VAL A 77 -6.89 6.47 -19.74
N TYR A 78 -6.37 6.19 -20.92
CA TYR A 78 -4.97 6.45 -21.27
C TYR A 78 -4.84 7.59 -22.26
N ASP A 79 -5.98 7.99 -22.84
CA ASP A 79 -6.08 9.09 -23.80
C ASP A 79 -6.75 10.29 -23.12
N ASP A 80 -6.14 11.46 -23.26
CA ASP A 80 -6.64 12.70 -22.68
C ASP A 80 -7.93 13.21 -23.35
N ASP A 81 -8.32 12.66 -24.50
CA ASP A 81 -9.56 13.01 -25.20
C ASP A 81 -10.79 12.25 -24.71
N LEU A 82 -10.60 11.21 -23.90
CA LEU A 82 -11.69 10.40 -23.38
C LEU A 82 -12.10 10.80 -21.95
N PRO A 83 -13.40 10.82 -21.62
CA PRO A 83 -13.86 11.09 -20.27
C PRO A 83 -13.52 9.94 -19.33
N GLY A 84 -12.96 10.28 -18.16
CA GLY A 84 -12.56 9.31 -17.16
C GLY A 84 -11.44 9.82 -16.26
N TYR A 85 -10.58 8.90 -15.78
CA TYR A 85 -9.39 9.29 -15.02
C TYR A 85 -8.12 8.66 -15.56
N ARG A 86 -7.00 9.36 -15.40
CA ARG A 86 -5.66 8.84 -15.59
C ARG A 86 -4.95 8.79 -14.24
N HIS A 87 -4.29 7.69 -13.95
CA HIS A 87 -3.52 7.53 -12.73
C HIS A 87 -2.02 7.48 -13.04
N VAL A 88 -1.28 8.38 -12.40
CA VAL A 88 0.20 8.39 -12.38
C VAL A 88 0.61 8.68 -10.94
N PHE A 89 0.90 7.62 -10.18
CA PHE A 89 1.18 7.76 -8.75
C PHE A 89 2.20 8.87 -8.45
N PRO A 90 1.96 9.73 -7.48
CA PRO A 90 0.88 9.72 -6.50
C PRO A 90 -0.36 10.55 -6.90
N ARG A 91 -0.63 10.73 -8.19
CA ARG A 91 -1.72 11.62 -8.66
C ARG A 91 -2.76 10.90 -9.50
N ILE A 92 -3.99 11.34 -9.34
CA ILE A 92 -5.11 11.05 -10.23
C ILE A 92 -5.46 12.33 -10.98
N TYR A 93 -5.63 12.21 -12.30
CA TYR A 93 -6.04 13.27 -13.20
C TYR A 93 -7.44 12.99 -13.70
N LEU A 94 -8.36 13.92 -13.53
CA LEU A 94 -9.74 13.81 -14.01
C LEU A 94 -9.88 14.45 -15.40
N ASN A 95 -10.64 13.80 -16.26
CA ASN A 95 -10.98 14.30 -17.58
C ASN A 95 -12.48 14.07 -17.87
N PRO A 96 -13.26 15.13 -18.17
CA PRO A 96 -12.88 16.54 -18.15
C PRO A 96 -12.55 17.05 -16.74
N THR A 97 -11.90 18.22 -16.70
CA THR A 97 -11.69 18.94 -15.43
C THR A 97 -13.04 19.23 -14.76
N PRO A 98 -13.24 18.88 -13.49
CA PRO A 98 -14.49 19.13 -12.79
C PRO A 98 -14.86 20.61 -12.76
N MET A 99 -16.08 20.95 -13.10
CA MET A 99 -16.59 22.32 -13.03
C MET A 99 -17.13 22.66 -11.65
N ASP A 100 -17.59 21.64 -10.91
CA ASP A 100 -18.15 21.76 -9.58
C ASP A 100 -17.27 21.07 -8.53
N SER A 101 -17.40 21.51 -7.30
CA SER A 101 -16.78 20.83 -6.14
C SER A 101 -17.55 19.56 -5.81
N GLY A 102 -16.85 18.50 -5.42
CA GLY A 102 -17.44 17.20 -5.14
C GLY A 102 -16.54 16.29 -4.32
N ASN A 103 -16.81 14.99 -4.36
CA ASN A 103 -16.05 13.97 -3.66
C ASN A 103 -15.53 12.91 -4.64
N LEU A 104 -14.22 12.68 -4.61
CA LEU A 104 -13.56 11.62 -5.33
C LEU A 104 -13.19 10.50 -4.36
N VAL A 105 -13.75 9.32 -4.54
CA VAL A 105 -13.41 8.13 -3.75
C VAL A 105 -12.57 7.20 -4.60
N VAL A 106 -11.36 6.92 -4.15
CA VAL A 106 -10.38 6.06 -4.82
C VAL A 106 -10.15 4.84 -3.96
N SER A 107 -10.54 3.68 -4.42
CA SER A 107 -10.34 2.40 -3.73
C SER A 107 -9.38 1.51 -4.51
N GLY A 108 -8.51 0.80 -3.81
CA GLY A 108 -7.54 -0.10 -4.42
C GLY A 108 -6.40 -0.44 -3.46
N TRP A 109 -5.26 -0.80 -4.02
CA TRP A 109 -4.06 -1.16 -3.26
C TRP A 109 -3.14 0.05 -3.12
N GLY A 110 -2.70 0.34 -1.91
CA GLY A 110 -1.94 1.56 -1.69
C GLY A 110 -1.17 1.63 -0.39
N ILE A 111 -0.66 2.83 -0.13
CA ILE A 111 0.11 3.16 1.07
C ILE A 111 -0.83 3.85 2.04
N PRO A 112 -1.22 3.22 3.16
CA PRO A 112 -2.12 3.85 4.12
C PRO A 112 -1.46 5.07 4.79
N SER A 113 -2.26 6.06 5.11
CA SER A 113 -1.81 7.25 5.85
C SER A 113 -1.43 6.97 7.31
N GLY A 114 -1.80 5.79 7.82
CA GLY A 114 -1.45 5.29 9.15
C GLY A 114 -1.99 3.87 9.36
N ALA A 115 -1.48 3.20 10.40
CA ALA A 115 -1.82 1.81 10.69
C ALA A 115 -3.32 1.56 10.94
N SER A 116 -4.04 2.57 11.46
CA SER A 116 -5.46 2.49 11.74
C SER A 116 -6.34 2.52 10.48
N ASN A 117 -5.82 3.03 9.37
CA ASN A 117 -6.55 3.21 8.11
C ASN A 117 -6.34 2.07 7.12
N ALA A 118 -5.49 1.09 7.46
CA ALA A 118 -5.24 -0.04 6.60
C ALA A 118 -6.35 -1.08 6.72
N VAL A 119 -6.99 -1.41 5.61
CA VAL A 119 -7.92 -2.53 5.51
C VAL A 119 -7.17 -3.72 4.94
N VAL A 120 -7.07 -4.78 5.72
CA VAL A 120 -6.31 -6.00 5.37
C VAL A 120 -7.25 -7.19 5.39
N PRO A 121 -7.14 -8.12 4.43
CA PRO A 121 -7.88 -9.38 4.50
C PRO A 121 -7.61 -10.13 5.80
N ALA A 122 -8.66 -10.64 6.46
CA ALA A 122 -8.56 -11.24 7.79
C ALA A 122 -7.58 -12.44 7.85
N ASN A 123 -7.41 -13.16 6.75
CA ASN A 123 -6.50 -14.30 6.67
C ASN A 123 -4.99 -13.95 6.68
N ILE A 124 -4.66 -12.68 6.44
CA ILE A 124 -3.27 -12.20 6.47
C ILE A 124 -3.02 -11.16 7.56
N GLU A 125 -4.05 -10.76 8.29
CA GLU A 125 -3.98 -9.67 9.27
C GLU A 125 -2.92 -9.93 10.35
N LEU A 126 -2.89 -11.12 10.93
CA LEU A 126 -1.91 -11.48 11.97
C LEU A 126 -0.47 -11.47 11.43
N LEU A 127 -0.25 -12.02 10.23
CA LEU A 127 1.07 -12.02 9.60
C LEU A 127 1.54 -10.61 9.29
N LEU A 128 0.62 -9.74 8.90
CA LEU A 128 0.90 -8.33 8.65
C LEU A 128 1.29 -7.62 9.95
N GLU A 129 0.55 -7.82 11.02
CA GLU A 129 0.86 -7.22 12.32
C GLU A 129 2.26 -7.64 12.80
N ASP A 130 2.61 -8.92 12.66
CA ASP A 130 3.94 -9.44 13.00
C ASP A 130 5.03 -8.86 12.11
N ALA A 131 4.79 -8.74 10.82
CA ALA A 131 5.76 -8.14 9.90
C ALA A 131 6.05 -6.67 10.23
N VAL A 132 5.01 -5.88 10.44
CA VAL A 132 5.16 -4.46 10.79
C VAL A 132 5.82 -4.29 12.15
N ALA A 133 5.45 -5.11 13.14
CA ALA A 133 6.07 -5.09 14.47
C ALA A 133 7.55 -5.46 14.41
N SER A 134 7.92 -6.51 13.66
CA SER A 134 9.31 -6.94 13.47
C SER A 134 10.14 -5.86 12.74
N LEU A 135 9.58 -5.23 11.69
CA LEU A 135 10.27 -4.16 11.00
C LEU A 135 10.50 -2.93 11.90
N ALA A 136 9.48 -2.53 12.66
CA ALA A 136 9.57 -1.41 13.59
C ALA A 136 10.62 -1.68 14.70
N ALA A 137 10.57 -2.88 15.29
CA ALA A 137 11.53 -3.30 16.31
C ALA A 137 12.95 -3.36 15.74
N GLY A 138 13.15 -3.95 14.57
CA GLY A 138 14.46 -4.02 13.92
C GLY A 138 15.05 -2.65 13.64
N LYS A 139 14.28 -1.73 13.06
CA LYS A 139 14.72 -0.34 12.81
C LYS A 139 15.02 0.40 14.09
N PHE A 140 14.22 0.19 15.14
CA PHE A 140 14.45 0.80 16.45
C PHE A 140 15.78 0.33 17.06
N LEU A 141 16.03 -0.99 17.10
CA LEU A 141 17.26 -1.57 17.64
C LEU A 141 18.52 -1.11 16.90
N LEU A 142 18.43 -0.88 15.57
CA LEU A 142 19.54 -0.30 14.82
C LEU A 142 19.94 1.09 15.30
N ARG A 143 19.01 1.92 15.76
CA ARG A 143 19.31 3.24 16.34
C ARG A 143 20.13 3.12 17.62
N PHE A 144 19.96 2.04 18.37
CA PHE A 144 20.69 1.76 19.61
C PHE A 144 21.92 0.85 19.43
N ARG A 145 22.32 0.60 18.18
CA ARG A 145 23.48 -0.24 17.81
C ARG A 145 23.39 -1.69 18.26
N ASP A 146 22.20 -2.19 18.59
CA ASP A 146 21.96 -3.61 18.85
C ASP A 146 21.76 -4.35 17.50
N ASN A 147 22.86 -4.47 16.75
CA ASN A 147 22.82 -4.99 15.39
C ASN A 147 22.42 -6.47 15.34
N ALA A 148 22.80 -7.26 16.34
CA ALA A 148 22.50 -8.69 16.34
C ALA A 148 21.00 -8.96 16.45
N ARG A 149 20.33 -8.32 17.42
CA ARG A 149 18.87 -8.43 17.58
C ARG A 149 18.12 -7.77 16.45
N ALA A 150 18.59 -6.61 15.98
CA ALA A 150 17.99 -5.94 14.84
C ALA A 150 17.95 -6.84 13.60
N GLN A 151 19.05 -7.53 13.29
CA GLN A 151 19.11 -8.43 12.16
C GLN A 151 18.15 -9.62 12.27
N MET A 152 17.91 -10.15 13.48
CA MET A 152 16.92 -11.20 13.69
C MET A 152 15.52 -10.74 13.28
N PHE A 153 15.08 -9.58 13.76
CA PHE A 153 13.75 -9.06 13.43
C PHE A 153 13.63 -8.65 11.96
N LEU A 154 14.67 -8.09 11.38
CA LEU A 154 14.67 -7.76 9.94
C LEU A 154 14.65 -9.03 9.07
N ALA A 155 15.34 -10.10 9.47
CA ALA A 155 15.27 -11.39 8.78
C ALA A 155 13.86 -12.00 8.86
N GLU A 156 13.21 -11.92 10.02
CA GLU A 156 11.82 -12.37 10.19
C GLU A 156 10.86 -11.56 9.32
N TYR A 157 10.97 -10.23 9.31
CA TYR A 157 10.24 -9.36 8.41
C TYR A 157 10.38 -9.80 6.95
N HIS A 158 11.61 -9.99 6.47
CA HIS A 158 11.84 -10.40 5.09
C HIS A 158 11.27 -11.79 4.77
N ASN A 159 11.27 -12.71 5.74
CA ASN A 159 10.65 -14.01 5.58
C ASN A 159 9.13 -13.90 5.43
N ILE A 160 8.48 -13.03 6.22
CA ILE A 160 7.03 -12.79 6.11
C ILE A 160 6.71 -12.14 4.77
N VAL A 161 7.45 -11.08 4.39
CA VAL A 161 7.27 -10.40 3.10
C VAL A 161 7.36 -11.37 1.93
N ARG A 162 8.33 -12.29 1.93
CA ARG A 162 8.47 -13.31 0.88
C ARG A 162 7.28 -14.26 0.78
N ARG A 163 6.60 -14.54 1.90
CA ARG A 163 5.41 -15.41 1.94
C ARG A 163 4.15 -14.69 1.46
N VAL A 164 4.04 -13.40 1.77
CA VAL A 164 2.87 -12.58 1.49
C VAL A 164 2.93 -11.95 0.10
N LYS A 165 4.13 -11.66 -0.40
CA LYS A 165 4.31 -11.05 -1.72
C LYS A 165 3.69 -11.94 -2.80
N PRO A 166 2.69 -11.45 -3.55
CA PRO A 166 2.10 -12.22 -4.63
C PRO A 166 3.21 -12.56 -5.62
N ARG A 167 3.31 -13.86 -5.93
CA ARG A 167 4.21 -14.28 -7.02
C ARG A 167 3.71 -13.59 -8.29
N PRO A 168 4.57 -12.89 -9.03
CA PRO A 168 4.14 -12.31 -10.28
C PRO A 168 3.51 -13.42 -11.11
N VAL A 169 2.23 -13.27 -11.44
CA VAL A 169 1.58 -14.11 -12.43
C VAL A 169 2.32 -13.79 -13.72
N VAL A 170 3.30 -14.63 -14.06
CA VAL A 170 3.93 -14.58 -15.36
C VAL A 170 2.84 -14.95 -16.32
N ASN A 171 2.13 -13.94 -16.86
CA ASN A 171 1.30 -14.10 -18.03
C ASN A 171 2.24 -14.60 -19.14
N ARG A 172 2.43 -15.91 -19.20
CA ARG A 172 2.92 -16.55 -20.40
C ARG A 172 1.88 -16.19 -21.47
N LYS A 173 2.15 -15.11 -22.21
CA LYS A 173 1.53 -14.92 -23.49
C LYS A 173 1.77 -16.24 -24.22
N VAL A 174 0.73 -17.05 -24.31
CA VAL A 174 0.71 -18.20 -25.22
C VAL A 174 1.02 -17.57 -26.57
N ARG A 175 2.23 -17.74 -27.05
CA ARG A 175 2.56 -17.43 -28.42
C ARG A 175 1.66 -18.33 -29.23
N SER A 176 0.62 -17.75 -29.81
CA SER A 176 -0.14 -18.41 -30.86
C SER A 176 0.89 -18.76 -31.92
N VAL A 177 1.15 -20.04 -32.06
CA VAL A 177 1.91 -20.57 -33.18
C VAL A 177 1.12 -20.16 -34.43
N PRO A 178 1.70 -19.41 -35.37
CA PRO A 178 1.01 -19.11 -36.60
C PRO A 178 0.72 -20.44 -37.29
N ALA A 179 -0.55 -20.66 -37.61
CA ALA A 179 -0.93 -21.81 -38.41
C ALA A 179 -0.14 -21.73 -39.72
N SER A 180 0.64 -22.77 -40.01
CA SER A 180 1.31 -22.94 -41.27
C SER A 180 0.23 -23.01 -42.36
N ILE A 181 0.22 -22.03 -43.21
CA ILE A 181 -0.60 -22.08 -44.45
C ILE A 181 0.13 -23.02 -45.38
N ASP A 182 -0.36 -24.24 -45.47
CA ASP A 182 0.02 -25.13 -46.54
C ASP A 182 -0.59 -24.57 -47.86
N MET A 183 0.28 -24.01 -48.69
CA MET A 183 -0.09 -23.75 -50.08
C MET A 183 0.17 -25.01 -50.88
N ILE A 184 -0.90 -25.53 -51.46
CA ILE A 184 -0.87 -26.42 -52.63
C ILE A 184 -0.97 -25.57 -53.88
#